data_bb45688be421b81ed69bc8f120135831
#
_entry.id   bb45688be421b81ed69bc8f120135831
#
_cell.length_a   1.000
_cell.length_b   1.000
_cell.length_c   1.000
_cell.angle_alpha   90.00
_cell.angle_beta   90.00
_cell.angle_gamma   90.00
#
_symmetry.space_group_name_H-M   'P 1'
#
loop_
_entity.id
_entity.type
_entity.pdbx_description
1 polymer ?
#
loop_
_entity_poly.entity_id
_entity_poly.type
_entity_poly.pdbx_seq_one_letter_code
_entity_poly.pdbx_strand_id
1 'polypeptide(L)'
;ESPEISAKWSNELQKRAETLPYGIPINLSSDPRNGAKDSGAEFKSGGSEISKWPEGVGFAACFDPEVAGQFAKDASREYRALGITTALGPQIDLCTEPRWMRFVDTLGEEVEMSKKLTKAYCDGMQTTEGEADGWGKDSVNTMVKHWPGGGTGEAGRDAHYAFGQFAVYPTGNFEEHLKPFTEAAFHLDGPTDCASAVMPYYTVSYGVDKKNGKNVGNSYSEYLIKDLLRGKYEFKGIVCTDWGITQDPEKTIEGFGSRCYGVQDMTEAERCLLAITNGVDQFGGNSESGPIVEAYKIGCEKYGEKAMRERMELSAKRLLINIFHCGLFEDPYLDPEESAKIVGCEEFCRHGYEAQQKSIVLLKNSAKRAPEGQKGVLPLKKGLKVYIP
;
A
#
# COMPACT_ATOMS: atom_id res chain seq x y z
N GLU A 1 14.02 14.96 7.06
CA GLU A 1 13.63 16.34 7.43
C GLU A 1 12.87 16.28 8.74
N SER A 2 12.89 17.38 9.53
CA SER A 2 12.19 17.40 10.81
C SER A 2 10.67 17.41 10.64
N PRO A 3 9.90 16.91 11.62
CA PRO A 3 8.44 16.94 11.60
C PRO A 3 7.87 18.34 11.41
N GLU A 4 8.50 19.37 12.03
CA GLU A 4 8.06 20.78 11.90
C GLU A 4 8.21 21.28 10.45
N ILE A 5 9.26 20.88 9.75
CA ILE A 5 9.47 21.25 8.34
C ILE A 5 8.40 20.58 7.47
N SER A 6 8.14 19.28 7.71
CA SER A 6 7.09 18.55 7.00
C SER A 6 5.70 19.16 7.21
N ALA A 7 5.36 19.51 8.46
CA ALA A 7 4.10 20.16 8.80
C ALA A 7 3.95 21.53 8.12
N LYS A 8 5.00 22.37 8.17
CA LYS A 8 5.01 23.68 7.51
C LYS A 8 4.86 23.54 6.00
N TRP A 9 5.55 22.58 5.39
CA TRP A 9 5.43 22.30 3.95
C TRP A 9 4.00 21.85 3.58
N SER A 10 3.42 20.93 4.34
CA SER A 10 2.02 20.52 4.17
C SER A 10 1.08 21.70 4.23
N ASN A 11 1.22 22.57 5.25
CA ASN A 11 0.40 23.75 5.40
C ASN A 11 0.49 24.72 4.21
N GLU A 12 1.68 24.92 3.64
CA GLU A 12 1.84 25.75 2.44
C GLU A 12 1.15 25.13 1.21
N LEU A 13 1.17 23.80 1.06
CA LEU A 13 0.41 23.12 0.02
C LEU A 13 -1.10 23.31 0.18
N GLN A 14 -1.62 23.17 1.41
CA GLN A 14 -3.04 23.34 1.70
C GLN A 14 -3.49 24.78 1.43
N LYS A 15 -2.73 25.78 1.87
CA LYS A 15 -2.98 27.20 1.53
C LYS A 15 -3.06 27.43 0.02
N ARG A 16 -2.15 26.79 -0.73
CA ARG A 16 -2.18 26.90 -2.18
C ARG A 16 -3.42 26.22 -2.77
N ALA A 17 -3.83 25.08 -2.25
CA ALA A 17 -5.05 24.41 -2.68
C ALA A 17 -6.30 25.27 -2.49
N GLU A 18 -6.40 26.00 -1.38
CA GLU A 18 -7.49 26.94 -1.12
C GLU A 18 -7.61 28.07 -2.14
N THR A 19 -6.51 28.45 -2.80
CA THR A 19 -6.53 29.48 -3.86
C THR A 19 -7.05 28.98 -5.19
N LEU A 20 -7.23 27.67 -5.35
CA LEU A 20 -7.74 27.07 -6.58
C LEU A 20 -9.27 27.10 -6.62
N PRO A 21 -9.89 27.06 -7.83
CA PRO A 21 -11.33 26.88 -7.92
C PRO A 21 -11.77 25.65 -7.11
N TYR A 22 -12.78 25.79 -6.27
CA TYR A 22 -13.32 24.77 -5.36
C TYR A 22 -12.53 24.54 -4.05
N GLY A 23 -11.29 24.99 -3.89
CA GLY A 23 -10.52 24.87 -2.64
C GLY A 23 -10.42 23.44 -2.11
N ILE A 24 -10.26 22.44 -3.00
CA ILE A 24 -10.18 21.04 -2.60
C ILE A 24 -8.84 20.78 -1.90
N PRO A 25 -8.84 20.29 -0.64
CA PRO A 25 -7.63 19.97 0.08
C PRO A 25 -6.80 18.89 -0.60
N ILE A 26 -5.47 18.96 -0.43
CA ILE A 26 -4.55 17.97 -0.96
C ILE A 26 -4.49 16.76 -0.03
N ASN A 27 -4.76 15.59 -0.58
CA ASN A 27 -4.58 14.30 0.07
C ASN A 27 -3.17 13.76 -0.24
N LEU A 28 -2.25 13.89 0.73
CA LEU A 28 -0.88 13.40 0.59
C LEU A 28 -0.80 11.90 0.92
N SER A 29 0.01 11.19 0.16
CA SER A 29 0.21 9.75 0.36
C SER A 29 1.69 9.38 0.52
N SER A 30 1.96 8.32 1.28
CA SER A 30 3.29 7.72 1.40
C SER A 30 3.17 6.24 1.75
N ASP A 31 4.23 5.49 1.46
CA ASP A 31 4.36 4.12 1.97
C ASP A 31 4.65 4.14 3.49
N PRO A 32 4.02 3.25 4.28
CA PRO A 32 4.39 3.06 5.68
C PRO A 32 5.75 2.38 5.80
N ARG A 33 6.81 3.16 5.89
CA ARG A 33 8.20 2.71 5.92
C ARG A 33 8.83 2.94 7.29
N ASN A 34 8.22 2.39 8.32
CA ASN A 34 8.70 2.47 9.70
C ASN A 34 9.78 1.42 10.03
N GLY A 35 10.36 0.75 9.03
CA GLY A 35 11.41 -0.25 9.24
C GLY A 35 12.65 0.32 9.93
N ALA A 36 13.28 -0.50 10.78
CA ALA A 36 14.46 -0.10 11.56
C ALA A 36 15.71 0.08 10.70
N LYS A 37 15.73 -0.48 9.50
CA LYS A 37 16.87 -0.39 8.59
C LYS A 37 16.61 0.70 7.55
N ASP A 38 17.52 1.66 7.44
CA ASP A 38 17.65 2.46 6.23
C ASP A 38 18.08 1.53 5.09
N SER A 39 17.10 0.93 4.45
CA SER A 39 17.41 0.12 3.29
C SER A 39 17.73 1.08 2.15
N GLY A 40 18.94 1.02 1.63
CA GLY A 40 19.28 1.62 0.33
C GLY A 40 18.56 0.95 -0.84
N ALA A 41 17.44 0.25 -0.59
CA ALA A 41 16.56 -0.24 -1.64
C ALA A 41 15.83 0.95 -2.25
N GLU A 42 15.82 1.00 -3.55
CA GLU A 42 15.38 2.09 -4.42
C GLU A 42 13.99 2.68 -4.13
N PHE A 43 13.19 2.03 -3.28
CA PHE A 43 11.80 2.41 -2.98
C PHE A 43 11.55 2.74 -1.50
N LYS A 44 12.59 2.74 -0.66
CA LYS A 44 12.44 2.96 0.78
C LYS A 44 13.18 4.21 1.20
N SER A 45 12.48 5.33 1.27
CA SER A 45 12.93 6.49 2.05
C SER A 45 12.37 6.37 3.46
N GLY A 46 13.10 5.76 4.37
CA GLY A 46 12.76 5.82 5.78
C GLY A 46 13.05 7.23 6.31
N GLY A 47 12.03 7.93 6.81
CA GLY A 47 12.27 9.15 7.60
C GLY A 47 13.05 8.80 8.86
N SER A 48 14.08 9.57 9.20
CA SER A 48 14.96 9.28 10.33
C SER A 48 14.28 9.42 11.69
N GLU A 49 13.19 10.19 11.78
CA GLU A 49 12.59 10.61 13.04
C GLU A 49 11.30 9.87 13.42
N ILE A 50 10.69 9.09 12.52
CA ILE A 50 9.53 8.26 12.83
C ILE A 50 9.91 7.06 13.70
N SER A 51 8.94 6.52 14.45
CA SER A 51 9.12 5.31 15.24
C SER A 51 9.54 4.12 14.37
N LYS A 52 10.38 3.22 14.92
CA LYS A 52 10.98 2.09 14.20
C LYS A 52 10.36 0.78 14.61
N TRP A 53 9.88 0.02 13.61
CA TRP A 53 9.09 -1.19 13.78
C TRP A 53 9.66 -2.35 12.93
N PRO A 54 9.21 -3.60 13.18
CA PRO A 54 9.51 -4.71 12.27
C PRO A 54 8.97 -4.44 10.86
N GLU A 55 9.58 -5.06 9.86
CA GLU A 55 8.99 -5.16 8.53
C GLU A 55 7.76 -6.09 8.54
N GLY A 56 6.99 -6.14 7.45
CA GLY A 56 5.75 -6.92 7.36
C GLY A 56 5.87 -8.38 7.80
N VAL A 57 6.91 -9.10 7.33
CA VAL A 57 7.17 -10.49 7.78
C VAL A 57 7.52 -10.58 9.28
N GLY A 58 8.04 -9.51 9.87
CA GLY A 58 8.27 -9.44 11.32
C GLY A 58 6.95 -9.38 12.09
N PHE A 59 5.95 -8.66 11.61
CA PHE A 59 4.60 -8.70 12.18
C PHE A 59 4.00 -10.11 12.05
N ALA A 60 4.15 -10.76 10.89
CA ALA A 60 3.71 -12.14 10.72
C ALA A 60 4.42 -13.09 11.70
N ALA A 61 5.71 -12.91 11.95
CA ALA A 61 6.50 -13.72 12.88
C ALA A 61 6.09 -13.55 14.36
N CYS A 62 5.39 -12.47 14.71
CA CYS A 62 4.81 -12.29 16.04
C CYS A 62 3.61 -13.21 16.29
N PHE A 63 2.91 -13.67 15.26
CA PHE A 63 1.65 -14.41 15.34
C PHE A 63 0.58 -13.70 16.21
N ASP A 64 0.63 -12.37 16.25
CA ASP A 64 -0.18 -11.53 17.13
C ASP A 64 -0.72 -10.31 16.36
N PRO A 65 -1.99 -10.34 15.93
CA PRO A 65 -2.59 -9.22 15.20
C PRO A 65 -2.62 -7.90 16.00
N GLU A 66 -2.61 -7.96 17.35
CA GLU A 66 -2.61 -6.75 18.19
C GLU A 66 -1.33 -5.92 17.96
N VAL A 67 -0.20 -6.58 17.68
CA VAL A 67 1.07 -5.88 17.37
C VAL A 67 0.95 -5.08 16.07
N ALA A 68 0.33 -5.65 15.04
CA ALA A 68 0.09 -4.95 13.77
C ALA A 68 -0.94 -3.81 13.95
N GLY A 69 -1.97 -4.03 14.75
CA GLY A 69 -2.96 -3.00 15.09
C GLY A 69 -2.35 -1.83 15.88
N GLN A 70 -1.46 -2.12 16.85
CA GLN A 70 -0.76 -1.07 17.59
C GLN A 70 0.18 -0.28 16.68
N PHE A 71 0.93 -0.97 15.82
CA PHE A 71 1.73 -0.30 14.79
C PHE A 71 0.90 0.67 13.97
N ALA A 72 -0.23 0.20 13.46
CA ALA A 72 -1.08 0.99 12.58
C ALA A 72 -1.66 2.23 13.29
N LYS A 73 -2.04 2.12 14.56
CA LYS A 73 -2.50 3.25 15.38
C LYS A 73 -1.39 4.29 15.59
N ASP A 74 -0.18 3.85 15.92
CA ASP A 74 0.94 4.77 16.13
C ASP A 74 1.36 5.42 14.80
N ALA A 75 1.47 4.63 13.73
CA ALA A 75 1.83 5.10 12.40
C ALA A 75 0.78 6.07 11.82
N SER A 76 -0.51 5.86 12.06
CA SER A 76 -1.55 6.81 11.61
C SER A 76 -1.38 8.19 12.27
N ARG A 77 -1.09 8.23 13.56
CA ARG A 77 -0.85 9.47 14.28
C ARG A 77 0.42 10.19 13.80
N GLU A 78 1.52 9.45 13.57
CA GLU A 78 2.73 10.02 12.98
C GLU A 78 2.46 10.54 11.57
N TYR A 79 1.70 9.80 10.74
CA TYR A 79 1.34 10.21 9.39
C TYR A 79 0.50 11.49 9.41
N ARG A 80 -0.53 11.54 10.24
CA ARG A 80 -1.33 12.76 10.38
C ARG A 80 -0.48 13.96 10.81
N ALA A 81 0.43 13.78 11.76
CA ALA A 81 1.37 14.81 12.20
C ALA A 81 2.34 15.28 11.11
N LEU A 82 2.58 14.47 10.08
CA LEU A 82 3.37 14.80 8.91
C LEU A 82 2.55 15.34 7.71
N GLY A 83 1.22 15.40 7.84
CA GLY A 83 0.31 15.81 6.79
C GLY A 83 -0.04 14.71 5.79
N ILE A 84 0.32 13.46 6.07
CA ILE A 84 0.03 12.32 5.22
C ILE A 84 -1.33 11.73 5.63
N THR A 85 -2.23 11.58 4.67
CA THR A 85 -3.62 11.16 4.89
C THR A 85 -4.02 9.91 4.11
N THR A 86 -3.08 9.35 3.33
CA THR A 86 -3.24 8.05 2.69
C THR A 86 -1.96 7.22 2.83
N ALA A 87 -2.07 6.04 3.41
CA ALA A 87 -1.02 5.03 3.45
C ALA A 87 -1.10 4.15 2.19
N LEU A 88 0.01 4.04 1.44
CA LEU A 88 0.15 3.13 0.31
C LEU A 88 0.43 1.70 0.83
N GLY A 89 -0.47 1.18 1.60
CA GLY A 89 -0.37 -0.09 2.31
C GLY A 89 -1.63 -0.41 3.11
N PRO A 90 -1.62 -1.58 3.77
CA PRO A 90 -0.57 -2.59 3.86
C PRO A 90 -0.35 -3.38 2.56
N GLN A 91 0.85 -3.99 2.45
CA GLN A 91 1.14 -4.97 1.42
C GLN A 91 0.66 -6.35 1.88
N ILE A 92 -0.50 -6.76 1.39
CA ILE A 92 -1.20 -7.99 1.80
C ILE A 92 -1.04 -9.15 0.82
N ASP A 93 -0.06 -9.04 -0.06
CA ASP A 93 0.36 -10.11 -0.95
C ASP A 93 0.80 -11.33 -0.13
N LEU A 94 0.34 -12.54 -0.47
CA LEU A 94 0.87 -13.75 0.14
C LEU A 94 2.28 -14.02 -0.38
N CYS A 95 3.25 -14.17 0.52
CA CYS A 95 4.63 -14.44 0.18
C CYS A 95 4.80 -15.91 -0.19
N THR A 96 4.93 -16.23 -1.48
CA THR A 96 5.12 -17.61 -1.95
C THR A 96 6.56 -17.94 -2.36
N GLU A 97 7.42 -16.92 -2.45
CA GLU A 97 8.82 -17.08 -2.83
C GLU A 97 9.73 -16.15 -2.02
N PRO A 98 10.53 -16.68 -1.08
CA PRO A 98 11.36 -15.87 -0.19
C PRO A 98 12.50 -15.11 -0.88
N ARG A 99 12.83 -15.43 -2.15
CA ARG A 99 13.80 -14.68 -2.94
C ARG A 99 13.21 -13.47 -3.64
N TRP A 100 11.89 -13.32 -3.64
CA TRP A 100 11.25 -12.12 -4.15
C TRP A 100 11.66 -10.91 -3.30
N MET A 101 12.21 -9.86 -3.93
CA MET A 101 12.81 -8.71 -3.23
C MET A 101 11.84 -7.97 -2.30
N ARG A 102 10.53 -8.09 -2.54
CA ARG A 102 9.49 -7.43 -1.75
C ARG A 102 8.81 -8.34 -0.72
N PHE A 103 9.31 -9.57 -0.53
CA PHE A 103 8.68 -10.49 0.43
C PHE A 103 8.67 -9.94 1.86
N VAL A 104 9.68 -9.14 2.22
CA VAL A 104 9.84 -8.56 3.56
C VAL A 104 8.70 -7.63 3.97
N ASP A 105 8.05 -7.00 3.00
CA ASP A 105 6.94 -6.07 3.24
C ASP A 105 5.58 -6.78 3.35
N THR A 106 5.51 -8.09 3.04
CA THR A 106 4.28 -8.89 3.10
C THR A 106 3.91 -9.28 4.53
N LEU A 107 2.65 -9.58 4.76
CA LEU A 107 2.16 -10.13 6.04
C LEU A 107 2.29 -11.67 6.11
N GLY A 108 3.29 -12.24 5.44
CA GLY A 108 3.59 -13.67 5.45
C GLY A 108 2.91 -14.46 4.33
N GLU A 109 2.97 -15.80 4.47
CA GLU A 109 2.50 -16.74 3.45
C GLU A 109 1.18 -17.44 3.83
N GLU A 110 0.81 -17.40 5.12
CA GLU A 110 -0.34 -18.12 5.64
C GLU A 110 -1.58 -17.22 5.57
N VAL A 111 -2.62 -17.72 4.89
CA VAL A 111 -3.82 -16.93 4.52
C VAL A 111 -4.57 -16.40 5.73
N GLU A 112 -4.85 -17.26 6.72
CA GLU A 112 -5.68 -16.87 7.87
C GLU A 112 -4.96 -15.86 8.78
N MET A 113 -3.65 -15.99 8.95
CA MET A 113 -2.86 -15.01 9.69
C MET A 113 -2.77 -13.69 8.91
N SER A 114 -2.50 -13.75 7.61
CA SER A 114 -2.48 -12.55 6.75
C SER A 114 -3.82 -11.79 6.81
N LYS A 115 -4.96 -12.49 6.80
CA LYS A 115 -6.29 -11.89 6.96
C LYS A 115 -6.44 -11.15 8.30
N LYS A 116 -6.05 -11.79 9.40
CA LYS A 116 -6.13 -11.18 10.75
C LYS A 116 -5.23 -9.95 10.88
N LEU A 117 -4.00 -10.04 10.38
CA LEU A 117 -3.06 -8.93 10.38
C LEU A 117 -3.56 -7.78 9.49
N THR A 118 -4.13 -8.09 8.32
CA THR A 118 -4.73 -7.10 7.42
C THR A 118 -5.84 -6.31 8.08
N LYS A 119 -6.78 -7.00 8.75
CA LYS A 119 -7.88 -6.34 9.46
C LYS A 119 -7.35 -5.44 10.56
N ALA A 120 -6.51 -5.97 11.46
CA ALA A 120 -5.95 -5.19 12.56
C ALA A 120 -5.17 -3.95 12.08
N TYR A 121 -4.40 -4.10 11.00
CA TYR A 121 -3.66 -3.00 10.40
C TYR A 121 -4.60 -1.93 9.81
N CYS A 122 -5.55 -2.33 8.98
CA CYS A 122 -6.47 -1.37 8.35
C CYS A 122 -7.35 -0.67 9.37
N ASP A 123 -7.88 -1.40 10.36
CA ASP A 123 -8.65 -0.83 11.46
C ASP A 123 -7.82 0.17 12.27
N GLY A 124 -6.57 -0.18 12.59
CA GLY A 124 -5.68 0.72 13.33
C GLY A 124 -5.34 2.00 12.58
N MET A 125 -5.15 1.92 11.25
CA MET A 125 -4.87 3.10 10.41
C MET A 125 -6.08 4.00 10.22
N GLN A 126 -7.26 3.42 10.01
CA GLN A 126 -8.44 4.16 9.57
C GLN A 126 -9.28 4.70 10.72
N THR A 127 -9.23 4.07 11.91
CA THR A 127 -10.16 4.40 12.98
C THR A 127 -9.69 5.55 13.86
N THR A 128 -10.50 6.60 13.93
CA THR A 128 -10.43 7.65 14.97
C THR A 128 -11.32 7.23 16.14
N GLU A 129 -10.77 7.17 17.33
CA GLU A 129 -11.52 6.81 18.55
C GLU A 129 -12.62 7.84 18.86
N GLY A 130 -13.81 7.33 19.17
CA GLY A 130 -14.97 8.16 19.54
C GLY A 130 -15.85 8.58 18.36
N GLU A 131 -15.40 8.38 17.13
CA GLU A 131 -16.22 8.64 15.94
C GLU A 131 -17.11 7.45 15.62
N ALA A 132 -18.39 7.70 15.36
CA ALA A 132 -19.40 6.66 15.19
C ALA A 132 -19.16 5.78 13.94
N ASP A 133 -18.67 6.38 12.85
CA ASP A 133 -18.30 5.71 11.61
C ASP A 133 -16.79 5.41 11.51
N GLY A 134 -16.05 5.75 12.57
CA GLY A 134 -14.61 5.55 12.68
C GLY A 134 -13.74 6.57 11.94
N TRP A 135 -14.31 7.42 11.10
CA TRP A 135 -13.55 8.39 10.31
C TRP A 135 -13.40 9.73 11.00
N GLY A 136 -12.20 10.31 10.99
CA GLY A 136 -11.93 11.59 11.62
C GLY A 136 -10.49 12.06 11.52
N LYS A 137 -10.11 12.94 12.43
CA LYS A 137 -8.82 13.65 12.43
C LYS A 137 -7.59 12.76 12.58
N ASP A 138 -7.70 11.57 13.18
CA ASP A 138 -6.61 10.64 13.35
C ASP A 138 -6.59 9.54 12.26
N SER A 139 -7.59 9.55 11.38
CA SER A 139 -7.73 8.57 10.30
C SER A 139 -6.73 8.78 9.19
N VAL A 140 -6.17 7.68 8.70
CA VAL A 140 -5.36 7.60 7.48
C VAL A 140 -6.00 6.57 6.57
N ASN A 141 -6.33 6.95 5.35
CA ASN A 141 -6.87 6.04 4.35
C ASN A 141 -5.88 4.92 4.03
N THR A 142 -6.30 3.67 4.00
CA THR A 142 -5.46 2.55 3.57
C THR A 142 -5.65 2.22 2.10
N MET A 143 -4.56 1.99 1.38
CA MET A 143 -4.54 1.52 0.00
C MET A 143 -3.88 0.14 -0.03
N VAL A 144 -4.70 -0.88 0.18
CA VAL A 144 -4.19 -2.26 0.21
C VAL A 144 -3.63 -2.69 -1.13
N LYS A 145 -2.54 -3.45 -1.11
CA LYS A 145 -1.79 -3.81 -2.30
C LYS A 145 -1.17 -5.20 -2.22
N HIS A 146 -0.96 -5.84 -3.34
CA HIS A 146 -1.25 -5.42 -4.72
C HIS A 146 -2.25 -6.38 -5.35
N TRP A 147 -3.42 -5.90 -5.66
CA TRP A 147 -4.49 -6.70 -6.28
C TRP A 147 -4.04 -7.31 -7.61
N PRO A 148 -4.36 -8.59 -7.90
CA PRO A 148 -5.07 -9.60 -7.09
C PRO A 148 -4.16 -10.49 -6.23
N GLY A 149 -2.96 -10.05 -5.90
CA GLY A 149 -1.89 -10.74 -5.17
C GLY A 149 -0.59 -10.71 -5.96
N GLY A 150 0.41 -9.95 -5.47
CA GLY A 150 1.69 -9.74 -6.16
C GLY A 150 2.75 -10.79 -5.88
N GLY A 151 2.52 -11.70 -4.92
CA GLY A 151 3.53 -12.65 -4.45
C GLY A 151 3.80 -13.86 -5.37
N THR A 152 3.10 -13.99 -6.50
CA THR A 152 3.18 -15.13 -7.41
C THR A 152 4.03 -14.86 -8.66
N GLY A 153 4.94 -13.90 -8.60
CA GLY A 153 5.86 -13.63 -9.70
C GLY A 153 6.63 -14.86 -10.13
N GLU A 154 6.67 -15.14 -11.43
CA GLU A 154 7.34 -16.32 -11.98
C GLU A 154 8.79 -16.40 -11.51
N ALA A 155 9.16 -17.51 -10.85
CA ALA A 155 10.47 -17.76 -10.26
C ALA A 155 10.93 -16.68 -9.23
N GLY A 156 10.02 -16.00 -8.57
CA GLY A 156 10.31 -14.94 -7.59
C GLY A 156 10.83 -13.63 -8.19
N ARG A 157 10.66 -13.46 -9.50
CA ARG A 157 11.08 -12.23 -10.20
C ARG A 157 10.13 -11.08 -9.86
N ASP A 158 10.70 -9.90 -9.75
CA ASP A 158 9.94 -8.70 -9.41
C ASP A 158 9.37 -7.99 -10.64
N ALA A 159 8.12 -7.54 -10.54
CA ALA A 159 7.37 -6.94 -11.64
C ALA A 159 7.74 -5.49 -11.97
N HIS A 160 8.62 -4.86 -11.19
CA HIS A 160 9.21 -3.59 -11.61
C HIS A 160 10.08 -3.73 -12.86
N TYR A 161 10.55 -4.94 -13.13
CA TYR A 161 11.40 -5.26 -14.28
C TYR A 161 10.64 -6.11 -15.30
N ALA A 162 10.89 -5.87 -16.58
CA ALA A 162 10.20 -6.58 -17.66
C ALA A 162 10.32 -8.12 -17.60
N PHE A 163 11.41 -8.65 -17.05
CA PHE A 163 11.59 -10.09 -16.84
C PHE A 163 10.71 -10.69 -15.73
N GLY A 164 10.09 -9.85 -14.89
CA GLY A 164 9.18 -10.25 -13.80
C GLY A 164 7.71 -9.96 -14.09
N GLN A 165 7.32 -9.69 -15.33
CA GLN A 165 5.98 -9.23 -15.70
C GLN A 165 4.86 -10.25 -15.42
N PHE A 166 5.15 -11.55 -15.29
CA PHE A 166 4.11 -12.57 -15.15
C PHE A 166 3.93 -13.03 -13.71
N ALA A 167 2.67 -12.97 -13.23
CA ALA A 167 2.21 -13.70 -12.06
C ALA A 167 1.60 -15.02 -12.53
N VAL A 168 2.01 -16.15 -11.94
CA VAL A 168 1.63 -17.49 -12.38
C VAL A 168 1.03 -18.31 -11.23
N TYR A 169 0.07 -19.15 -11.55
CA TYR A 169 -0.67 -19.97 -10.59
C TYR A 169 -0.66 -21.45 -11.02
N PRO A 170 0.50 -22.11 -10.96
CA PRO A 170 0.68 -23.46 -11.56
C PRO A 170 -0.17 -24.54 -10.88
N THR A 171 -0.54 -24.35 -9.60
CA THR A 171 -1.40 -25.25 -8.84
C THR A 171 -2.89 -24.88 -8.86
N GLY A 172 -3.24 -23.80 -9.56
CA GLY A 172 -4.62 -23.33 -9.65
C GLY A 172 -5.16 -22.64 -8.38
N ASN A 173 -4.27 -22.10 -7.56
CA ASN A 173 -4.61 -21.48 -6.26
C ASN A 173 -4.83 -19.95 -6.32
N PHE A 174 -5.28 -19.44 -7.45
CA PHE A 174 -5.53 -18.01 -7.64
C PHE A 174 -6.47 -17.42 -6.56
N GLU A 175 -7.54 -18.14 -6.21
CA GLU A 175 -8.53 -17.71 -5.24
C GLU A 175 -7.94 -17.52 -3.83
N GLU A 176 -6.91 -18.28 -3.45
CA GLU A 176 -6.24 -18.12 -2.15
C GLU A 176 -5.57 -16.74 -2.05
N HIS A 177 -5.00 -16.25 -3.16
CA HIS A 177 -4.36 -14.93 -3.20
C HIS A 177 -5.35 -13.77 -3.12
N LEU A 178 -6.63 -14.01 -3.42
CA LEU A 178 -7.69 -13.00 -3.28
C LEU A 178 -8.15 -12.83 -1.83
N LYS A 179 -8.04 -13.86 -0.98
CA LYS A 179 -8.65 -13.88 0.36
C LYS A 179 -8.20 -12.74 1.28
N PRO A 180 -6.93 -12.33 1.35
CA PRO A 180 -6.54 -11.18 2.14
C PRO A 180 -7.27 -9.89 1.75
N PHE A 181 -7.65 -9.75 0.47
CA PHE A 181 -8.47 -8.64 0.00
C PHE A 181 -9.94 -8.88 0.30
N THR A 182 -10.51 -9.98 -0.22
CA THR A 182 -11.94 -10.21 -0.29
C THR A 182 -12.59 -10.64 1.03
N GLU A 183 -11.82 -11.25 1.93
CA GLU A 183 -12.32 -11.73 3.22
C GLU A 183 -11.75 -10.92 4.42
N ALA A 184 -10.83 -9.99 4.17
CA ALA A 184 -10.26 -9.15 5.22
C ALA A 184 -10.33 -7.67 4.88
N ALA A 185 -9.56 -7.18 3.89
CA ALA A 185 -9.51 -5.75 3.61
C ALA A 185 -10.86 -5.14 3.18
N PHE A 186 -11.74 -5.92 2.53
CA PHE A 186 -13.08 -5.47 2.13
C PHE A 186 -14.14 -5.73 3.21
N HIS A 187 -13.79 -6.33 4.33
CA HIS A 187 -14.67 -6.66 5.46
C HIS A 187 -13.89 -6.53 6.77
N LEU A 188 -13.60 -5.28 7.15
CA LEU A 188 -12.91 -4.96 8.39
C LEU A 188 -13.81 -5.27 9.61
N ASP A 189 -13.19 -5.37 10.78
CA ASP A 189 -13.93 -5.61 12.03
C ASP A 189 -14.32 -4.29 12.73
N GLY A 190 -13.61 -3.19 12.38
CA GLY A 190 -13.84 -1.85 12.90
C GLY A 190 -14.95 -1.07 12.17
N PRO A 191 -15.30 0.12 12.66
CA PRO A 191 -16.45 0.90 12.16
C PRO A 191 -16.28 1.46 10.74
N THR A 192 -15.08 1.45 10.17
CA THR A 192 -14.82 1.91 8.80
C THR A 192 -15.18 0.86 7.74
N ASP A 193 -15.49 -0.37 8.15
CA ASP A 193 -15.98 -1.51 7.37
C ASP A 193 -15.10 -2.02 6.23
N CYS A 194 -14.35 -1.16 5.55
CA CYS A 194 -13.61 -1.50 4.33
C CYS A 194 -12.37 -0.63 4.16
N ALA A 195 -11.30 -1.21 3.59
CA ALA A 195 -10.15 -0.43 3.14
C ALA A 195 -10.57 0.62 2.10
N SER A 196 -10.05 1.85 2.21
CA SER A 196 -10.47 3.00 1.39
C SER A 196 -10.06 2.87 -0.08
N ALA A 197 -8.97 2.17 -0.36
CA ALA A 197 -8.40 2.06 -1.69
C ALA A 197 -7.72 0.70 -1.92
N VAL A 198 -7.56 0.36 -3.19
CA VAL A 198 -6.83 -0.83 -3.68
C VAL A 198 -5.88 -0.42 -4.79
N MET A 199 -4.67 -0.99 -4.77
CA MET A 199 -3.69 -0.82 -5.83
C MET A 199 -3.50 -2.15 -6.58
N PRO A 200 -3.91 -2.24 -7.87
CA PRO A 200 -3.55 -3.38 -8.72
C PRO A 200 -2.05 -3.37 -9.02
N TYR A 201 -1.43 -4.57 -9.01
CA TYR A 201 0.00 -4.72 -9.24
C TYR A 201 0.38 -4.57 -10.72
N TYR A 202 1.66 -4.38 -10.99
CA TYR A 202 2.22 -4.31 -12.35
C TYR A 202 1.96 -5.56 -13.18
N THR A 203 1.95 -6.74 -12.53
CA THR A 203 1.98 -8.02 -13.21
C THR A 203 0.81 -8.25 -14.15
N VAL A 204 1.06 -9.09 -15.14
CA VAL A 204 0.05 -9.83 -15.89
C VAL A 204 -0.28 -11.09 -15.10
N SER A 205 -1.49 -11.23 -14.57
CA SER A 205 -1.99 -12.48 -13.97
C SER A 205 -2.25 -13.50 -15.10
N TYR A 206 -1.22 -14.28 -15.44
CA TYR A 206 -1.18 -15.06 -16.66
C TYR A 206 -2.22 -16.20 -16.68
N GLY A 207 -3.02 -16.23 -17.72
CA GLY A 207 -4.06 -17.25 -17.92
C GLY A 207 -5.22 -17.21 -16.93
N VAL A 208 -5.36 -16.14 -16.13
CA VAL A 208 -6.45 -15.99 -15.15
C VAL A 208 -7.74 -15.53 -15.82
N ASP A 209 -7.67 -14.61 -16.79
CA ASP A 209 -8.84 -14.15 -17.55
C ASP A 209 -9.32 -15.22 -18.53
N LYS A 210 -10.16 -16.12 -18.04
CA LYS A 210 -10.79 -17.16 -18.86
C LYS A 210 -11.95 -16.64 -19.71
N LYS A 211 -12.51 -15.48 -19.34
CA LYS A 211 -13.65 -14.87 -20.01
C LYS A 211 -13.27 -14.23 -21.33
N ASN A 212 -12.22 -13.40 -21.30
CA ASN A 212 -11.78 -12.60 -22.46
C ASN A 212 -10.49 -13.16 -23.10
N GLY A 213 -9.79 -14.07 -22.41
CA GLY A 213 -8.53 -14.65 -22.86
C GLY A 213 -7.36 -13.66 -22.94
N LYS A 214 -7.46 -12.51 -22.26
CA LYS A 214 -6.47 -11.44 -22.34
C LYS A 214 -5.41 -11.57 -21.25
N ASN A 215 -4.15 -11.42 -21.64
CA ASN A 215 -3.01 -11.35 -20.75
C ASN A 215 -2.44 -9.92 -20.80
N VAL A 216 -2.96 -9.04 -19.96
CA VAL A 216 -2.57 -7.64 -19.82
C VAL A 216 -2.28 -7.32 -18.36
N GLY A 217 -1.52 -6.25 -18.10
CA GLY A 217 -1.24 -5.78 -16.75
C GLY A 217 -2.53 -5.63 -15.94
N ASN A 218 -2.47 -5.95 -14.64
CA ASN A 218 -3.65 -6.09 -13.80
C ASN A 218 -4.58 -4.86 -13.83
N SER A 219 -4.04 -3.65 -13.87
CA SER A 219 -4.83 -2.41 -13.97
C SER A 219 -5.59 -2.26 -15.30
N TYR A 220 -5.18 -2.98 -16.34
CA TYR A 220 -5.82 -2.97 -17.65
C TYR A 220 -6.81 -4.13 -17.86
N SER A 221 -6.83 -5.08 -16.93
CA SER A 221 -7.65 -6.27 -17.06
C SER A 221 -9.12 -5.96 -16.75
N GLU A 222 -9.99 -6.05 -17.76
CA GLU A 222 -11.42 -5.95 -17.57
C GLU A 222 -11.94 -7.01 -16.58
N TYR A 223 -11.41 -8.22 -16.68
CA TYR A 223 -11.78 -9.29 -15.77
C TYR A 223 -11.41 -9.00 -14.31
N LEU A 224 -10.16 -8.60 -14.05
CA LEU A 224 -9.69 -8.38 -12.68
C LEU A 224 -10.30 -7.13 -12.02
N ILE A 225 -10.48 -6.05 -12.78
CA ILE A 225 -10.98 -4.79 -12.21
C ILE A 225 -12.50 -4.72 -12.29
N LYS A 226 -13.08 -4.88 -13.49
CA LYS A 226 -14.50 -4.68 -13.69
C LYS A 226 -15.34 -5.88 -13.22
N ASP A 227 -14.97 -7.10 -13.64
CA ASP A 227 -15.77 -8.27 -13.35
C ASP A 227 -15.57 -8.78 -11.92
N LEU A 228 -14.32 -8.90 -11.46
CA LEU A 228 -14.04 -9.38 -10.11
C LEU A 228 -14.15 -8.27 -9.07
N LEU A 229 -13.25 -7.28 -9.11
CA LEU A 229 -13.14 -6.29 -8.05
C LEU A 229 -14.41 -5.44 -7.90
N ARG A 230 -14.91 -4.88 -9.01
CA ARG A 230 -16.11 -4.02 -9.01
C ARG A 230 -17.40 -4.81 -9.06
N GLY A 231 -17.45 -5.92 -9.82
CA GLY A 231 -18.66 -6.71 -10.04
C GLY A 231 -18.89 -7.75 -8.95
N LYS A 232 -18.03 -8.77 -8.86
CA LYS A 232 -18.20 -9.89 -7.93
C LYS A 232 -18.04 -9.50 -6.47
N TYR A 233 -17.01 -8.69 -6.16
CA TYR A 233 -16.66 -8.29 -4.79
C TYR A 233 -17.17 -6.90 -4.41
N GLU A 234 -17.85 -6.21 -5.33
CA GLU A 234 -18.51 -4.92 -5.11
C GLU A 234 -17.67 -3.85 -4.41
N PHE A 235 -16.34 -3.90 -4.56
CA PHE A 235 -15.46 -2.93 -3.96
C PHE A 235 -15.77 -1.51 -4.46
N LYS A 236 -16.10 -0.60 -3.54
CA LYS A 236 -16.57 0.76 -3.85
C LYS A 236 -15.52 1.85 -3.66
N GLY A 237 -14.40 1.53 -3.00
CA GLY A 237 -13.30 2.45 -2.76
C GLY A 237 -12.53 2.83 -4.04
N ILE A 238 -11.45 3.58 -3.85
CA ILE A 238 -10.58 4.01 -4.94
C ILE A 238 -9.81 2.81 -5.50
N VAL A 239 -9.69 2.72 -6.83
CA VAL A 239 -8.69 1.89 -7.50
C VAL A 239 -7.63 2.82 -8.08
N CYS A 240 -6.43 2.77 -7.48
CA CYS A 240 -5.27 3.53 -7.92
C CYS A 240 -4.27 2.57 -8.58
N THR A 241 -3.79 2.89 -9.77
CA THR A 241 -2.75 2.08 -10.42
C THR A 241 -1.47 2.06 -9.61
N ASP A 242 -0.67 1.03 -9.79
CA ASP A 242 0.74 1.09 -9.40
C ASP A 242 1.49 2.14 -10.25
N TRP A 243 2.73 2.47 -9.89
CA TRP A 243 3.42 3.67 -10.35
C TRP A 243 3.88 3.58 -11.81
N GLY A 244 3.51 4.59 -12.60
CA GLY A 244 4.00 4.81 -13.96
C GLY A 244 3.60 3.75 -14.99
N ILE A 245 2.51 3.00 -14.76
CA ILE A 245 2.10 1.90 -15.66
C ILE A 245 1.70 2.38 -17.07
N THR A 246 1.20 3.61 -17.17
CA THR A 246 0.73 4.16 -18.47
C THR A 246 1.83 4.82 -19.28
N GLN A 247 2.98 5.08 -18.66
CA GLN A 247 4.08 5.84 -19.26
C GLN A 247 4.86 5.01 -20.29
N ASP A 248 5.34 5.70 -21.31
CA ASP A 248 6.29 5.14 -22.28
C ASP A 248 7.68 4.92 -21.63
N PRO A 249 8.53 4.02 -22.19
CA PRO A 249 9.82 3.67 -21.60
C PRO A 249 10.72 4.87 -21.27
N GLU A 250 10.68 5.88 -22.11
CA GLU A 250 11.51 7.09 -22.00
C GLU A 250 11.15 7.95 -20.78
N LYS A 251 9.94 7.78 -20.25
CA LYS A 251 9.44 8.52 -19.08
C LYS A 251 9.57 7.73 -17.77
N THR A 252 9.97 6.46 -17.85
CA THR A 252 10.11 5.61 -16.66
C THR A 252 11.47 5.79 -16.00
N ILE A 253 11.58 5.33 -14.74
CA ILE A 253 12.85 5.32 -14.02
C ILE A 253 13.83 4.44 -14.78
N GLU A 254 15.06 4.93 -14.98
CA GLU A 254 16.12 4.21 -15.68
C GLU A 254 16.33 2.82 -15.07
N GLY A 255 16.45 1.81 -15.93
CA GLY A 255 16.61 0.40 -15.55
C GLY A 255 15.32 -0.39 -15.36
N PHE A 256 14.15 0.25 -15.19
CA PHE A 256 12.89 -0.49 -15.05
C PHE A 256 12.21 -0.82 -16.38
N GLY A 257 12.38 0.04 -17.39
CA GLY A 257 11.68 -0.10 -18.66
C GLY A 257 10.18 0.21 -18.57
N SER A 258 9.46 -0.01 -19.66
CA SER A 258 8.01 0.18 -19.69
C SER A 258 7.28 -0.87 -18.84
N ARG A 259 6.25 -0.45 -18.11
CA ARG A 259 5.38 -1.31 -17.30
C ARG A 259 3.97 -1.44 -17.86
N CYS A 260 3.73 -0.98 -19.08
CA CYS A 260 2.46 -1.11 -19.79
C CYS A 260 2.28 -2.50 -20.42
N TYR A 261 2.44 -3.53 -19.58
CA TYR A 261 2.45 -4.93 -20.01
C TYR A 261 1.18 -5.35 -20.75
N GLY A 262 1.36 -5.86 -21.97
CA GLY A 262 0.29 -6.32 -22.84
C GLY A 262 -0.48 -5.23 -23.58
N VAL A 263 -0.11 -3.95 -23.40
CA VAL A 263 -0.71 -2.77 -24.06
C VAL A 263 0.34 -1.79 -24.60
N GLN A 264 1.54 -2.30 -24.88
CA GLN A 264 2.68 -1.50 -25.34
C GLN A 264 2.41 -0.74 -26.64
N ASP A 265 1.61 -1.33 -27.53
CA ASP A 265 1.27 -0.75 -28.84
C ASP A 265 0.23 0.38 -28.78
N MET A 266 -0.38 0.61 -27.61
CA MET A 266 -1.32 1.71 -27.37
C MET A 266 -0.56 2.98 -27.05
N THR A 267 -1.16 4.14 -27.36
CA THR A 267 -0.70 5.44 -26.85
C THR A 267 -0.98 5.55 -25.35
N GLU A 268 -0.30 6.47 -24.68
CA GLU A 268 -0.50 6.72 -23.24
C GLU A 268 -1.96 7.08 -22.92
N ALA A 269 -2.60 7.89 -23.78
CA ALA A 269 -4.01 8.24 -23.63
C ALA A 269 -4.96 7.02 -23.79
N GLU A 270 -4.67 6.13 -24.73
CA GLU A 270 -5.47 4.91 -24.94
C GLU A 270 -5.30 3.94 -23.75
N ARG A 271 -4.09 3.82 -23.16
CA ARG A 271 -3.85 3.05 -21.93
C ARG A 271 -4.65 3.63 -20.76
N CYS A 272 -4.64 4.97 -20.60
CA CYS A 272 -5.44 5.67 -19.60
C CYS A 272 -6.93 5.39 -19.81
N LEU A 273 -7.44 5.51 -21.02
CA LEU A 273 -8.84 5.25 -21.35
C LEU A 273 -9.24 3.81 -21.00
N LEU A 274 -8.41 2.84 -21.37
CA LEU A 274 -8.64 1.42 -21.06
C LEU A 274 -8.75 1.19 -19.55
N ALA A 275 -7.83 1.75 -18.77
CA ALA A 275 -7.86 1.63 -17.31
C ALA A 275 -9.10 2.33 -16.71
N ILE A 276 -9.42 3.55 -17.14
CA ILE A 276 -10.61 4.30 -16.70
C ILE A 276 -11.90 3.51 -16.98
N THR A 277 -12.06 3.00 -18.20
CA THR A 277 -13.28 2.26 -18.59
C THR A 277 -13.43 0.92 -17.86
N ASN A 278 -12.34 0.33 -17.42
CA ASN A 278 -12.36 -0.88 -16.58
C ASN A 278 -12.62 -0.59 -15.10
N GLY A 279 -12.54 0.65 -14.62
CA GLY A 279 -12.90 0.99 -13.26
C GLY A 279 -11.79 1.54 -12.38
N VAL A 280 -10.63 1.90 -12.96
CA VAL A 280 -9.54 2.62 -12.30
C VAL A 280 -9.95 4.09 -12.10
N ASP A 281 -9.64 4.65 -10.93
CA ASP A 281 -10.03 6.00 -10.54
C ASP A 281 -8.84 6.98 -10.47
N GLN A 282 -7.63 6.47 -10.22
CA GLN A 282 -6.43 7.27 -10.00
C GLN A 282 -5.20 6.59 -10.63
N PHE A 283 -4.25 7.39 -11.09
CA PHE A 283 -3.01 6.93 -11.70
C PHE A 283 -1.82 7.24 -10.78
N GLY A 284 -1.21 6.21 -10.23
CA GLY A 284 -0.05 6.32 -9.36
C GLY A 284 1.20 6.74 -10.13
N GLY A 285 2.02 7.61 -9.52
CA GLY A 285 3.29 8.07 -10.10
C GLY A 285 3.18 8.89 -11.37
N ASN A 286 1.97 9.39 -11.71
CA ASN A 286 1.74 10.22 -12.91
C ASN A 286 1.24 11.60 -12.48
N SER A 287 1.97 12.64 -12.84
CA SER A 287 1.64 14.05 -12.61
C SER A 287 1.17 14.79 -13.87
N GLU A 288 1.11 14.13 -15.02
CA GLU A 288 0.72 14.72 -16.28
C GLU A 288 -0.79 14.57 -16.54
N SER A 289 -1.50 15.69 -16.63
CA SER A 289 -2.93 15.70 -16.95
C SER A 289 -3.24 15.49 -18.44
N GLY A 290 -2.27 15.78 -19.33
CA GLY A 290 -2.45 15.70 -20.78
C GLY A 290 -3.01 14.36 -21.28
N PRO A 291 -2.40 13.21 -20.94
CA PRO A 291 -2.90 11.90 -21.34
C PRO A 291 -4.32 11.59 -20.86
N ILE A 292 -4.70 12.07 -19.66
CA ILE A 292 -6.05 11.87 -19.10
C ILE A 292 -7.08 12.72 -19.86
N VAL A 293 -6.75 13.97 -20.16
CA VAL A 293 -7.63 14.85 -20.95
C VAL A 293 -7.86 14.29 -22.34
N GLU A 294 -6.82 13.77 -22.97
CA GLU A 294 -6.92 13.14 -24.29
C GLU A 294 -7.71 11.82 -24.23
N ALA A 295 -7.49 11.00 -23.20
CA ALA A 295 -8.27 9.81 -22.94
C ALA A 295 -9.78 10.13 -22.81
N TYR A 296 -10.13 11.22 -22.12
CA TYR A 296 -11.52 11.66 -22.02
C TYR A 296 -12.11 12.00 -23.39
N LYS A 297 -11.38 12.73 -24.25
CA LYS A 297 -11.84 13.08 -25.61
C LYS A 297 -12.06 11.84 -26.47
N ILE A 298 -11.07 10.94 -26.53
CA ILE A 298 -11.18 9.65 -27.24
C ILE A 298 -12.37 8.85 -26.72
N GLY A 299 -12.56 8.83 -25.40
CA GLY A 299 -13.67 8.16 -24.75
C GLY A 299 -15.04 8.77 -25.12
N CYS A 300 -15.14 10.10 -25.19
CA CYS A 300 -16.36 10.78 -25.62
C CYS A 300 -16.75 10.42 -27.06
N GLU A 301 -15.78 10.35 -27.97
CA GLU A 301 -16.00 9.91 -29.35
C GLU A 301 -16.48 8.46 -29.43
N LYS A 302 -15.90 7.59 -28.61
CA LYS A 302 -16.15 6.14 -28.65
C LYS A 302 -17.40 5.71 -27.88
N TYR A 303 -17.67 6.30 -26.71
CA TYR A 303 -18.72 5.87 -25.78
C TYR A 303 -19.81 6.91 -25.53
N GLY A 304 -19.61 8.14 -26.03
CA GLY A 304 -20.49 9.29 -25.81
C GLY A 304 -20.09 10.12 -24.58
N GLU A 305 -20.26 11.43 -24.69
CA GLU A 305 -19.88 12.40 -23.64
C GLU A 305 -20.56 12.11 -22.29
N LYS A 306 -21.84 11.79 -22.31
CA LYS A 306 -22.62 11.48 -21.09
C LYS A 306 -21.98 10.32 -20.30
N ALA A 307 -21.67 9.22 -20.98
CA ALA A 307 -21.10 8.03 -20.34
C ALA A 307 -19.69 8.32 -19.75
N MET A 308 -18.88 9.06 -20.48
CA MET A 308 -17.54 9.44 -19.99
C MET A 308 -17.62 10.42 -18.84
N ARG A 309 -18.53 11.38 -18.87
CA ARG A 309 -18.75 12.30 -17.76
C ARG A 309 -19.19 11.58 -16.50
N GLU A 310 -20.18 10.73 -16.58
CA GLU A 310 -20.66 9.91 -15.45
C GLU A 310 -19.52 9.03 -14.85
N ARG A 311 -18.67 8.47 -15.72
CA ARG A 311 -17.50 7.70 -15.28
C ARG A 311 -16.47 8.55 -14.54
N MET A 312 -16.17 9.75 -15.02
CA MET A 312 -15.22 10.67 -14.37
C MET A 312 -15.79 11.21 -13.05
N GLU A 313 -17.07 11.58 -13.02
CA GLU A 313 -17.76 12.02 -11.79
C GLU A 313 -17.75 10.93 -10.70
N LEU A 314 -17.90 9.66 -11.08
CA LEU A 314 -17.80 8.54 -10.14
C LEU A 314 -16.39 8.43 -9.54
N SER A 315 -15.34 8.62 -10.33
CA SER A 315 -13.97 8.65 -9.82
C SER A 315 -13.74 9.84 -8.90
N ALA A 316 -14.17 11.04 -9.30
CA ALA A 316 -14.07 12.24 -8.49
C ALA A 316 -14.78 12.07 -7.15
N LYS A 317 -15.99 11.48 -7.13
CA LYS A 317 -16.72 11.18 -5.90
C LYS A 317 -15.93 10.27 -4.96
N ARG A 318 -15.31 9.20 -5.48
CA ARG A 318 -14.50 8.27 -4.68
C ARG A 318 -13.28 8.96 -4.07
N LEU A 319 -12.59 9.78 -4.87
CA LEU A 319 -11.43 10.56 -4.40
C LEU A 319 -11.82 11.56 -3.31
N LEU A 320 -12.94 12.27 -3.48
CA LEU A 320 -13.43 13.22 -2.49
C LEU A 320 -13.84 12.54 -1.16
N ILE A 321 -14.42 11.34 -1.21
CA ILE A 321 -14.78 10.58 -0.01
C ILE A 321 -13.54 10.38 0.89
N ASN A 322 -12.38 10.03 0.34
CA ASN A 322 -11.16 9.85 1.13
C ASN A 322 -10.67 11.16 1.77
N ILE A 323 -10.93 12.29 1.15
CA ILE A 323 -10.61 13.61 1.70
C ILE A 323 -11.55 13.94 2.89
N PHE A 324 -12.85 13.63 2.73
CA PHE A 324 -13.83 13.78 3.82
C PHE A 324 -13.55 12.84 4.99
N HIS A 325 -13.18 11.59 4.74
CA HIS A 325 -12.82 10.62 5.78
C HIS A 325 -11.76 11.16 6.76
N CYS A 326 -10.82 11.95 6.26
CA CYS A 326 -9.74 12.51 7.07
C CYS A 326 -10.04 13.90 7.64
N GLY A 327 -11.25 14.44 7.45
CA GLY A 327 -11.65 15.77 7.94
C GLY A 327 -10.87 16.93 7.31
N LEU A 328 -10.31 16.74 6.10
CA LEU A 328 -9.44 17.76 5.49
C LEU A 328 -10.20 19.01 5.01
N PHE A 329 -11.49 18.91 4.75
CA PHE A 329 -12.32 20.09 4.43
C PHE A 329 -12.60 20.93 5.64
N GLU A 330 -12.62 20.34 6.83
CA GLU A 330 -12.87 21.00 8.11
C GLU A 330 -11.59 21.65 8.62
N ASP A 331 -10.48 20.90 8.65
CA ASP A 331 -9.18 21.42 9.12
C ASP A 331 -8.02 20.67 8.45
N PRO A 332 -7.41 21.20 7.36
CA PRO A 332 -6.28 20.60 6.68
C PRO A 332 -4.92 20.98 7.28
N TYR A 333 -4.89 21.88 8.29
CA TYR A 333 -3.66 22.47 8.82
C TYR A 333 -3.10 21.70 10.00
N LEU A 334 -1.80 21.79 10.18
CA LEU A 334 -1.04 21.17 11.27
C LEU A 334 -0.39 22.24 12.15
N ASP A 335 -0.28 21.96 13.44
CA ASP A 335 0.60 22.68 14.34
C ASP A 335 2.01 22.03 14.28
N PRO A 336 3.05 22.75 13.79
CA PRO A 336 4.38 22.18 13.69
C PRO A 336 5.00 21.77 15.03
N GLU A 337 4.68 22.48 16.13
CA GLU A 337 5.19 22.15 17.46
C GLU A 337 4.54 20.86 18.01
N GLU A 338 3.26 20.66 17.77
CA GLU A 338 2.57 19.41 18.12
C GLU A 338 3.05 18.25 17.24
N SER A 339 3.28 18.48 15.95
CA SER A 339 3.87 17.47 15.05
C SER A 339 5.21 16.94 15.57
N ALA A 340 6.08 17.82 16.06
CA ALA A 340 7.37 17.44 16.63
C ALA A 340 7.26 16.63 17.94
N LYS A 341 6.17 16.77 18.69
CA LYS A 341 5.93 15.99 19.92
C LYS A 341 5.38 14.60 19.62
N ILE A 342 4.69 14.43 18.49
CA ILE A 342 4.02 13.16 18.11
C ILE A 342 4.99 12.24 17.38
N VAL A 343 5.67 12.75 16.35
CA VAL A 343 6.53 11.94 15.48
C VAL A 343 7.74 11.42 16.25
N GLY A 344 7.91 10.09 16.29
CA GLY A 344 9.01 9.44 17.00
C GLY A 344 8.97 9.61 18.50
N CYS A 345 7.81 9.86 19.11
CA CYS A 345 7.71 10.01 20.56
C CYS A 345 8.16 8.73 21.29
N GLU A 346 8.55 8.90 22.56
CA GLU A 346 9.09 7.80 23.38
C GLU A 346 8.14 6.61 23.46
N GLU A 347 6.84 6.86 23.54
CA GLU A 347 5.81 5.81 23.58
C GLU A 347 5.81 4.95 22.31
N PHE A 348 5.78 5.57 21.12
CA PHE A 348 5.76 4.85 19.85
C PHE A 348 7.08 4.13 19.59
N CYS A 349 8.21 4.75 19.93
CA CYS A 349 9.52 4.11 19.89
C CYS A 349 9.60 2.87 20.80
N ARG A 350 9.01 2.92 22.00
CA ARG A 350 8.94 1.78 22.92
C ARG A 350 8.08 0.65 22.36
N HIS A 351 6.89 0.97 21.82
CA HIS A 351 6.05 -0.03 21.17
C HIS A 351 6.76 -0.72 20.01
N GLY A 352 7.43 0.06 19.16
CA GLY A 352 8.23 -0.49 18.05
C GLY A 352 9.37 -1.38 18.52
N TYR A 353 10.08 -0.99 19.58
CA TYR A 353 11.15 -1.81 20.17
C TYR A 353 10.61 -3.14 20.71
N GLU A 354 9.48 -3.12 21.43
CA GLU A 354 8.84 -4.33 21.95
C GLU A 354 8.38 -5.25 20.83
N ALA A 355 7.82 -4.68 19.74
CA ALA A 355 7.43 -5.42 18.54
C ALA A 355 8.65 -6.08 17.86
N GLN A 356 9.77 -5.36 17.72
CA GLN A 356 11.01 -5.91 17.18
C GLN A 356 11.51 -7.09 18.02
N GLN A 357 11.45 -7.00 19.36
CA GLN A 357 11.83 -8.13 20.24
C GLN A 357 10.92 -9.35 20.03
N LYS A 358 9.60 -9.14 19.90
CA LYS A 358 8.63 -10.22 19.65
C LYS A 358 8.84 -10.88 18.27
N SER A 359 9.33 -10.14 17.28
CA SER A 359 9.53 -10.65 15.91
C SER A 359 10.77 -11.54 15.76
N ILE A 360 11.63 -11.65 16.77
CA ILE A 360 12.85 -12.45 16.72
C ILE A 360 12.53 -13.94 16.83
N VAL A 361 12.85 -14.69 15.78
CA VAL A 361 12.64 -16.14 15.71
C VAL A 361 13.93 -16.90 15.96
N LEU A 362 13.96 -17.77 17.00
CA LEU A 362 15.08 -18.62 17.30
C LEU A 362 15.06 -19.88 16.43
N LEU A 363 15.72 -19.83 15.26
CA LEU A 363 15.75 -20.94 14.32
C LEU A 363 16.62 -22.12 14.81
N LYS A 364 17.71 -21.85 15.55
CA LYS A 364 18.64 -22.85 16.01
C LYS A 364 19.41 -22.41 17.25
N ASN A 365 19.39 -23.26 18.31
CA ASN A 365 20.20 -23.08 19.51
C ASN A 365 20.86 -24.43 19.87
N SER A 366 21.99 -24.72 19.22
CA SER A 366 22.61 -26.05 19.23
C SER A 366 23.48 -26.27 20.48
N ALA A 367 23.27 -27.39 21.15
CA ALA A 367 24.12 -27.85 22.28
C ALA A 367 25.57 -28.10 21.84
N LYS A 368 25.82 -28.44 20.59
CA LYS A 368 27.19 -28.71 20.06
C LYS A 368 28.15 -27.51 20.14
N ARG A 369 27.61 -26.29 20.23
CA ARG A 369 28.38 -25.04 20.32
C ARG A 369 28.16 -24.33 21.67
N ALA A 370 27.40 -24.96 22.56
CA ALA A 370 27.11 -24.39 23.87
C ALA A 370 28.32 -24.52 24.81
N PRO A 371 28.52 -23.56 25.71
CA PRO A 371 29.45 -23.74 26.83
C PRO A 371 29.09 -25.00 27.68
N GLU A 372 30.08 -25.55 28.33
CA GLU A 372 29.89 -26.74 29.19
C GLU A 372 28.77 -26.54 30.21
N GLY A 373 27.88 -27.52 30.31
CA GLY A 373 26.69 -27.48 31.17
C GLY A 373 25.50 -26.69 30.64
N GLN A 374 25.54 -26.15 29.42
CA GLN A 374 24.40 -25.49 28.80
C GLN A 374 23.74 -26.32 27.70
N LYS A 375 22.40 -26.19 27.58
CA LYS A 375 21.61 -26.87 26.53
C LYS A 375 21.69 -26.18 25.15
N GLY A 376 22.25 -24.94 25.09
CA GLY A 376 22.39 -24.13 23.87
C GLY A 376 23.34 -22.96 24.09
N VAL A 377 23.66 -22.24 23.01
CA VAL A 377 24.52 -21.04 23.07
C VAL A 377 23.79 -19.88 23.77
N LEU A 378 22.48 -19.80 23.58
CA LEU A 378 21.62 -18.81 24.23
C LEU A 378 20.94 -19.39 25.47
N PRO A 379 20.70 -18.57 26.51
CA PRO A 379 21.09 -17.17 26.65
C PRO A 379 22.61 -17.00 26.86
N LEU A 380 23.15 -15.90 26.32
CA LEU A 380 24.56 -15.56 26.53
C LEU A 380 24.84 -15.17 28.00
N LYS A 381 26.02 -15.51 28.50
CA LYS A 381 26.45 -15.07 29.83
C LYS A 381 26.66 -13.55 29.81
N LYS A 382 26.33 -12.87 30.92
CA LYS A 382 26.60 -11.44 31.11
C LYS A 382 28.11 -11.18 31.03
N GLY A 383 28.49 -10.02 30.47
CA GLY A 383 29.89 -9.56 30.40
C GLY A 383 30.69 -10.09 29.22
N LEU A 384 30.06 -10.80 28.28
CA LEU A 384 30.71 -11.17 27.02
C LEU A 384 30.88 -9.96 26.11
N LYS A 385 32.02 -9.92 25.39
CA LYS A 385 32.20 -9.01 24.26
C LYS A 385 31.53 -9.63 23.03
N VAL A 386 30.56 -8.93 22.48
CA VAL A 386 29.83 -9.37 21.28
C VAL A 386 30.29 -8.51 20.11
N TYR A 387 30.69 -9.14 19.02
CA TYR A 387 30.96 -8.48 17.75
C TYR A 387 29.70 -8.56 16.88
N ILE A 388 29.24 -7.40 16.42
CA ILE A 388 28.14 -7.27 15.47
C ILE A 388 28.75 -6.63 14.21
N PRO A 389 28.82 -7.38 13.09
CA PRO A 389 29.44 -6.89 11.84
C PRO A 389 28.66 -5.77 11.18
#